data_af0495d5ecef9cee93e7240a0934e75a
#
_entry.id   af0495d5ecef9cee93e7240a0934e75a
#
_cell.length_a   1.000
_cell.length_b   1.000
_cell.length_c   1.000
_cell.angle_alpha   90.00
_cell.angle_beta   90.00
_cell.angle_gamma   90.00
#
_symmetry.space_group_name_H-M   'P 1'
#
loop_
_entity.id
_entity.type
_entity.pdbx_description
1 polymer ?
#
loop_
_entity_poly.entity_id
_entity_poly.type
_entity_poly.pdbx_seq_one_letter_code
_entity_poly.pdbx_strand_id
1 'polypeptide(L)'
;MILVTGGTGFVGPKVVLALRAQDRPVRCLVRNPESSSAQGLEARGCQLIEGEMTDAAALGRAVEGCEAVVHLVAIRQGRKEEFRRVMEQGTADLVAAAQAAGIRRFILMSALGASEETKDLVPYYHAKREQERTLRASGLEHVIFRPSFIFGRDGGILPTFRRLARVAPVTPVIGSGRQRIQPVWVDDVAAYFADSIDKPEAAGRVFELGGPDAVTWNEFWQRLKGALGIRRPTVHVPVGLMRANALVTERLPGNIPLTRDLLTMLEHGDNVISNDDAVQTFGLPLVPLDEQLRLAA
;
A
#
# COMPACT_ATOMS: atom_id res chain seq x y z
N MET A 1 0.15 18.91 -14.00
CA MET A 1 1.28 18.16 -13.38
C MET A 1 0.76 17.48 -12.12
N ILE A 2 1.06 16.19 -11.95
CA ILE A 2 0.66 15.42 -10.74
C ILE A 2 1.92 15.07 -9.95
N LEU A 3 1.98 15.45 -8.67
CA LEU A 3 3.05 15.00 -7.79
C LEU A 3 2.74 13.60 -7.26
N VAL A 4 3.67 12.66 -7.40
CA VAL A 4 3.62 11.34 -6.78
C VAL A 4 4.76 11.21 -5.76
N THR A 5 4.44 11.04 -4.49
CA THR A 5 5.40 10.69 -3.45
C THR A 5 5.34 9.18 -3.18
N GLY A 6 6.49 8.55 -2.98
CA GLY A 6 6.57 7.09 -2.91
C GLY A 6 6.52 6.40 -4.28
N GLY A 7 6.81 7.14 -5.36
CA GLY A 7 6.85 6.63 -6.74
C GLY A 7 7.79 5.45 -6.97
N THR A 8 8.87 5.35 -6.21
CA THR A 8 9.85 4.24 -6.27
C THR A 8 9.47 3.00 -5.44
N GLY A 9 8.33 3.05 -4.73
CA GLY A 9 7.84 1.93 -3.92
C GLY A 9 7.12 0.86 -4.77
N PHE A 10 6.41 -0.05 -4.11
CA PHE A 10 5.71 -1.16 -4.79
C PHE A 10 4.53 -0.67 -5.66
N VAL A 11 3.66 0.18 -5.12
CA VAL A 11 2.47 0.70 -5.81
C VAL A 11 2.82 1.86 -6.74
N GLY A 12 3.83 2.65 -6.39
CA GLY A 12 4.19 3.90 -7.07
C GLY A 12 4.39 3.78 -8.58
N PRO A 13 5.21 2.84 -9.08
CA PRO A 13 5.44 2.70 -10.53
C PRO A 13 4.17 2.35 -11.31
N LYS A 14 3.21 1.65 -10.68
CA LYS A 14 1.93 1.31 -11.29
C LYS A 14 1.00 2.52 -11.37
N VAL A 15 0.94 3.32 -10.30
CA VAL A 15 0.21 4.60 -10.30
C VAL A 15 0.79 5.57 -11.34
N VAL A 16 2.12 5.67 -11.40
CA VAL A 16 2.78 6.49 -12.44
C VAL A 16 2.40 6.02 -13.84
N LEU A 17 2.44 4.71 -14.11
CA LEU A 17 2.05 4.15 -15.40
C LEU A 17 0.58 4.45 -15.73
N ALA A 18 -0.33 4.31 -14.77
CA ALA A 18 -1.75 4.60 -14.97
C ALA A 18 -1.99 6.09 -15.26
N LEU A 19 -1.30 7.00 -14.56
CA LEU A 19 -1.37 8.44 -14.83
C LEU A 19 -0.80 8.79 -16.21
N ARG A 20 0.36 8.21 -16.57
CA ARG A 20 0.97 8.43 -17.88
C ARG A 20 0.13 7.88 -19.04
N ALA A 21 -0.59 6.77 -18.83
CA ALA A 21 -1.55 6.24 -19.81
C ALA A 21 -2.75 7.17 -20.06
N GLN A 22 -3.00 8.13 -19.15
CA GLN A 22 -3.98 9.21 -19.29
C GLN A 22 -3.34 10.53 -19.78
N ASP A 23 -2.13 10.46 -20.35
CA ASP A 23 -1.34 11.61 -20.83
C ASP A 23 -1.04 12.67 -19.76
N ARG A 24 -1.11 12.32 -18.47
CA ARG A 24 -0.84 13.25 -17.39
C ARG A 24 0.66 13.41 -17.15
N PRO A 25 1.17 14.64 -17.09
CA PRO A 25 2.55 14.88 -16.68
C PRO A 25 2.71 14.55 -15.20
N VAL A 26 3.75 13.75 -14.86
CA VAL A 26 4.01 13.27 -13.52
C VAL A 26 5.36 13.77 -13.01
N ARG A 27 5.38 14.24 -11.78
CA ARG A 27 6.58 14.55 -11.00
C ARG A 27 6.69 13.59 -9.82
N CYS A 28 7.89 13.08 -9.53
CA CYS A 28 8.13 12.18 -8.43
C CYS A 28 9.14 12.76 -7.44
N LEU A 29 8.81 12.80 -6.15
CA LEU A 29 9.78 13.05 -5.09
C LEU A 29 10.53 11.74 -4.81
N VAL A 30 11.86 11.76 -4.94
CA VAL A 30 12.74 10.59 -4.81
C VAL A 30 13.94 10.90 -3.92
N ARG A 31 14.34 9.97 -3.05
CA ARG A 31 15.48 10.16 -2.14
C ARG A 31 16.84 10.05 -2.84
N ASN A 32 16.90 9.26 -3.89
CA ASN A 32 18.11 9.06 -4.68
C ASN A 32 17.71 8.93 -6.16
N PRO A 33 17.92 9.99 -6.95
CA PRO A 33 17.63 10.00 -8.40
C PRO A 33 18.43 8.95 -9.17
N GLU A 34 19.63 8.61 -8.72
CA GLU A 34 20.51 7.64 -9.37
C GLU A 34 20.09 6.18 -9.14
N SER A 35 19.12 5.92 -8.27
CA SER A 35 18.64 4.56 -8.05
C SER A 35 17.95 4.02 -9.30
N SER A 36 18.10 2.71 -9.56
CA SER A 36 17.48 2.05 -10.72
C SER A 36 15.96 2.22 -10.77
N SER A 37 15.30 2.31 -9.60
CA SER A 37 13.87 2.57 -9.52
C SER A 37 13.51 4.01 -9.90
N ALA A 38 14.31 5.01 -9.54
CA ALA A 38 14.11 6.41 -9.92
C ALA A 38 14.38 6.62 -11.42
N GLN A 39 15.49 6.07 -11.93
CA GLN A 39 15.80 6.06 -13.37
C GLN A 39 14.69 5.40 -14.20
N GLY A 40 14.08 4.32 -13.65
CA GLY A 40 12.92 3.69 -14.27
C GLY A 40 11.69 4.60 -14.36
N LEU A 41 11.50 5.55 -13.43
CA LEU A 41 10.45 6.58 -13.50
C LEU A 41 10.80 7.66 -14.53
N GLU A 42 12.04 8.11 -14.53
CA GLU A 42 12.54 9.10 -15.50
C GLU A 42 12.42 8.60 -16.94
N ALA A 43 12.78 7.33 -17.20
CA ALA A 43 12.61 6.68 -18.49
C ALA A 43 11.14 6.61 -18.96
N ARG A 44 10.18 6.76 -18.04
CA ARG A 44 8.74 6.89 -18.34
C ARG A 44 8.28 8.34 -18.50
N GLY A 45 9.21 9.29 -18.57
CA GLY A 45 8.93 10.71 -18.77
C GLY A 45 8.46 11.42 -17.50
N CYS A 46 8.81 10.92 -16.31
CA CYS A 46 8.56 11.63 -15.06
C CYS A 46 9.66 12.65 -14.78
N GLN A 47 9.26 13.81 -14.27
CA GLN A 47 10.20 14.75 -13.66
C GLN A 47 10.58 14.24 -12.26
N LEU A 48 11.87 14.19 -11.96
CA LEU A 48 12.34 13.82 -10.63
C LEU A 48 12.71 15.07 -9.83
N ILE A 49 12.34 15.09 -8.55
CA ILE A 49 12.80 16.05 -7.55
C ILE A 49 13.49 15.25 -6.46
N GLU A 50 14.75 15.56 -6.19
CA GLU A 50 15.48 14.97 -5.08
C GLU A 50 15.02 15.57 -3.75
N GLY A 51 14.72 14.66 -2.81
CA GLY A 51 14.30 15.01 -1.46
C GLY A 51 13.59 13.86 -0.76
N GLU A 52 13.32 14.06 0.51
CA GLU A 52 12.60 13.12 1.35
C GLU A 52 11.43 13.78 2.10
N MET A 53 10.57 12.97 2.71
CA MET A 53 9.38 13.48 3.43
C MET A 53 9.71 14.38 4.64
N THR A 54 10.94 14.39 5.09
CA THR A 54 11.44 15.21 6.21
C THR A 54 12.12 16.50 5.76
N ASP A 55 12.17 16.76 4.47
CA ASP A 55 12.74 17.98 3.87
C ASP A 55 11.61 18.91 3.36
N ALA A 56 11.21 19.86 4.20
CA ALA A 56 10.14 20.80 3.87
C ALA A 56 10.47 21.66 2.62
N ALA A 57 11.74 21.99 2.38
CA ALA A 57 12.15 22.74 1.20
C ALA A 57 11.99 21.91 -0.08
N ALA A 58 12.36 20.62 -0.05
CA ALA A 58 12.13 19.71 -1.16
C ALA A 58 10.63 19.49 -1.42
N LEU A 59 9.81 19.38 -0.37
CA LEU A 59 8.36 19.28 -0.50
C LEU A 59 7.77 20.52 -1.19
N GLY A 60 8.23 21.73 -0.81
CA GLY A 60 7.83 22.98 -1.46
C GLY A 60 8.14 22.98 -2.96
N ARG A 61 9.38 22.61 -3.35
CA ARG A 61 9.77 22.49 -4.76
C ARG A 61 8.98 21.40 -5.49
N ALA A 62 8.65 20.31 -4.80
CA ALA A 62 7.94 19.19 -5.41
C ALA A 62 6.49 19.53 -5.78
N VAL A 63 5.78 20.32 -4.97
CA VAL A 63 4.39 20.72 -5.22
C VAL A 63 4.24 21.89 -6.20
N GLU A 64 5.30 22.64 -6.47
CA GLU A 64 5.24 23.83 -7.31
C GLU A 64 4.69 23.54 -8.72
N GLY A 65 3.63 24.25 -9.11
CA GLY A 65 2.96 24.07 -10.41
C GLY A 65 2.24 22.74 -10.59
N CYS A 66 2.04 21.97 -9.51
CA CYS A 66 1.19 20.78 -9.55
C CYS A 66 -0.28 21.14 -9.29
N GLU A 67 -1.19 20.35 -9.85
CA GLU A 67 -2.65 20.45 -9.65
C GLU A 67 -3.17 19.44 -8.62
N ALA A 68 -2.45 18.31 -8.48
CA ALA A 68 -2.81 17.26 -7.55
C ALA A 68 -1.58 16.56 -6.96
N VAL A 69 -1.80 15.94 -5.80
CA VAL A 69 -0.82 15.09 -5.10
C VAL A 69 -1.37 13.68 -4.95
N VAL A 70 -0.56 12.67 -5.29
CA VAL A 70 -0.77 11.27 -4.93
C VAL A 70 0.27 10.86 -3.90
N HIS A 71 -0.17 10.68 -2.65
CA HIS A 71 0.72 10.37 -1.53
C HIS A 71 0.67 8.88 -1.17
N LEU A 72 1.75 8.17 -1.52
CA LEU A 72 1.87 6.71 -1.34
C LEU A 72 2.92 6.31 -0.28
N VAL A 73 3.62 7.30 0.33
CA VAL A 73 4.71 7.01 1.25
C VAL A 73 4.21 6.27 2.49
N ALA A 74 4.87 5.16 2.77
CA ALA A 74 4.71 4.42 4.00
C ALA A 74 6.00 3.66 4.32
N ILE A 75 6.38 3.63 5.59
CA ILE A 75 7.33 2.67 6.13
C ILE A 75 6.54 1.53 6.78
N ARG A 76 7.01 0.31 6.64
CA ARG A 76 6.32 -0.89 7.18
C ARG A 76 6.99 -1.44 8.43
N GLN A 77 8.23 -1.05 8.66
CA GLN A 77 9.06 -1.46 9.78
C GLN A 77 9.88 -0.27 10.23
N GLY A 78 10.13 -0.17 11.51
CA GLY A 78 10.91 0.91 12.09
C GLY A 78 10.54 1.16 13.55
N ARG A 79 11.23 2.08 14.18
CA ARG A 79 10.89 2.56 15.52
C ARG A 79 9.70 3.50 15.45
N LYS A 80 8.92 3.60 16.51
CA LYS A 80 7.75 4.51 16.60
C LYS A 80 8.11 5.96 16.17
N GLU A 81 9.29 6.41 16.51
CA GLU A 81 9.78 7.74 16.13
C GLU A 81 9.97 7.91 14.62
N GLU A 82 10.36 6.85 13.90
CA GLU A 82 10.49 6.90 12.44
C GLU A 82 9.13 6.97 11.77
N PHE A 83 8.12 6.23 12.27
CA PHE A 83 6.74 6.36 11.80
C PHE A 83 6.25 7.80 12.00
N ARG A 84 6.46 8.38 13.19
CA ARG A 84 6.06 9.75 13.48
C ARG A 84 6.75 10.75 12.56
N ARG A 85 8.08 10.65 12.40
CA ARG A 85 8.86 11.59 11.60
C ARG A 85 8.52 11.51 10.11
N VAL A 86 8.50 10.31 9.54
CA VAL A 86 8.36 10.11 8.09
C VAL A 86 6.90 10.14 7.65
N MET A 87 6.01 9.48 8.39
CA MET A 87 4.62 9.36 7.97
C MET A 87 3.72 10.46 8.53
N GLU A 88 3.79 10.74 9.83
CA GLU A 88 2.89 11.73 10.42
C GLU A 88 3.36 13.16 10.10
N GLN A 89 4.57 13.52 10.55
CA GLN A 89 5.11 14.87 10.32
C GLN A 89 5.34 15.13 8.84
N GLY A 90 5.97 14.20 8.11
CA GLY A 90 6.19 14.35 6.67
C GLY A 90 4.90 14.53 5.87
N THR A 91 3.81 13.87 6.26
CA THR A 91 2.50 14.12 5.65
C THR A 91 1.95 15.49 6.01
N ALA A 92 2.11 15.92 7.26
CA ALA A 92 1.68 17.27 7.68
C ALA A 92 2.42 18.36 6.88
N ASP A 93 3.74 18.22 6.71
CA ASP A 93 4.55 19.16 5.94
C ASP A 93 4.16 19.16 4.45
N LEU A 94 3.89 17.97 3.86
CA LEU A 94 3.42 17.86 2.48
C LEU A 94 2.03 18.49 2.30
N VAL A 95 1.11 18.29 3.24
CA VAL A 95 -0.22 18.91 3.23
C VAL A 95 -0.12 20.42 3.31
N ALA A 96 0.73 20.96 4.21
CA ALA A 96 0.97 22.40 4.31
C ALA A 96 1.56 22.99 3.02
N ALA A 97 2.54 22.30 2.42
CA ALA A 97 3.11 22.70 1.14
C ALA A 97 2.05 22.68 0.01
N ALA A 98 1.20 21.66 -0.01
CA ALA A 98 0.12 21.54 -0.98
C ALA A 98 -0.92 22.67 -0.84
N GLN A 99 -1.28 23.05 0.39
CA GLN A 99 -2.16 24.19 0.65
C GLN A 99 -1.54 25.51 0.15
N ALA A 100 -0.26 25.75 0.49
CA ALA A 100 0.46 26.96 0.08
C ALA A 100 0.59 27.07 -1.46
N ALA A 101 0.72 25.94 -2.17
CA ALA A 101 0.79 25.88 -3.63
C ALA A 101 -0.58 25.91 -4.32
N GLY A 102 -1.70 25.94 -3.59
CA GLY A 102 -3.04 25.95 -4.15
C GLY A 102 -3.42 24.61 -4.85
N ILE A 103 -2.89 23.48 -4.36
CA ILE A 103 -3.21 22.16 -4.88
C ILE A 103 -4.73 21.94 -4.79
N ARG A 104 -5.32 21.51 -5.91
CA ARG A 104 -6.76 21.24 -5.99
C ARG A 104 -7.16 19.91 -5.32
N ARG A 105 -6.39 18.83 -5.59
CA ARG A 105 -6.75 17.47 -5.18
C ARG A 105 -5.60 16.76 -4.48
N PHE A 106 -5.88 16.12 -3.35
CA PHE A 106 -4.91 15.31 -2.62
C PHE A 106 -5.43 13.88 -2.42
N ILE A 107 -4.73 12.89 -3.00
CA ILE A 107 -5.08 11.48 -2.90
C ILE A 107 -4.12 10.78 -1.94
N LEU A 108 -4.64 10.14 -0.90
CA LEU A 108 -3.86 9.46 0.12
C LEU A 108 -4.05 7.94 0.06
N MET A 109 -2.96 7.19 0.06
CA MET A 109 -2.98 5.77 0.33
C MET A 109 -2.88 5.51 1.84
N SER A 110 -4.01 5.20 2.45
CA SER A 110 -4.11 4.70 3.81
C SER A 110 -3.98 3.17 3.84
N ALA A 111 -4.62 2.51 4.78
CA ALA A 111 -4.66 1.05 4.87
C ALA A 111 -5.99 0.61 5.48
N LEU A 112 -6.49 -0.54 5.07
CA LEU A 112 -7.56 -1.21 5.80
C LEU A 112 -7.08 -1.50 7.23
N GLY A 113 -7.91 -1.24 8.23
CA GLY A 113 -7.54 -1.32 9.64
C GLY A 113 -6.97 -0.02 10.23
N ALA A 114 -6.81 1.07 9.47
CA ALA A 114 -6.48 2.38 10.01
C ALA A 114 -7.76 3.08 10.56
N SER A 115 -8.41 2.47 11.55
CA SER A 115 -9.62 2.98 12.20
C SER A 115 -9.33 3.49 13.61
N GLU A 116 -10.33 4.11 14.27
CA GLU A 116 -10.20 4.53 15.66
C GLU A 116 -10.03 3.34 16.61
N GLU A 117 -10.65 2.20 16.29
CA GLU A 117 -10.63 0.99 17.10
C GLU A 117 -9.29 0.24 17.01
N THR A 118 -8.58 0.40 15.88
CA THR A 118 -7.38 -0.40 15.56
C THR A 118 -6.09 0.41 15.53
N LYS A 119 -6.16 1.75 15.58
CA LYS A 119 -4.98 2.63 15.50
C LYS A 119 -3.87 2.31 16.51
N ASP A 120 -4.23 1.82 17.67
CA ASP A 120 -3.27 1.53 18.77
C ASP A 120 -2.74 0.08 18.74
N LEU A 121 -3.17 -0.74 17.79
CA LEU A 121 -2.70 -2.12 17.64
C LEU A 121 -1.23 -2.19 17.23
N VAL A 122 -0.84 -1.36 16.26
CA VAL A 122 0.52 -1.30 15.72
C VAL A 122 0.87 0.14 15.30
N PRO A 123 2.15 0.55 15.38
CA PRO A 123 2.59 1.90 15.02
C PRO A 123 2.21 2.30 13.60
N TYR A 124 2.17 1.34 12.68
CA TYR A 124 1.77 1.55 11.29
C TYR A 124 0.31 2.05 11.15
N TYR A 125 -0.64 1.43 11.86
CA TYR A 125 -2.04 1.86 11.82
C TYR A 125 -2.22 3.23 12.46
N HIS A 126 -1.51 3.48 13.57
CA HIS A 126 -1.50 4.81 14.18
C HIS A 126 -1.07 5.88 13.19
N ALA A 127 0.09 5.68 12.56
CA ALA A 127 0.62 6.65 11.59
C ALA A 127 -0.33 6.84 10.38
N LYS A 128 -0.95 5.76 9.86
CA LYS A 128 -1.95 5.86 8.79
C LYS A 128 -3.17 6.67 9.23
N ARG A 129 -3.66 6.45 10.44
CA ARG A 129 -4.79 7.22 10.99
C ARG A 129 -4.44 8.69 11.16
N GLU A 130 -3.24 9.01 11.64
CA GLU A 130 -2.78 10.40 11.77
C GLU A 130 -2.62 11.09 10.40
N GLN A 131 -2.13 10.40 9.38
CA GLN A 131 -2.11 10.91 7.99
C GLN A 131 -3.52 11.28 7.51
N GLU A 132 -4.51 10.40 7.71
CA GLU A 132 -5.90 10.68 7.36
C GLU A 132 -6.46 11.89 8.14
N ARG A 133 -6.21 11.94 9.46
CA ARG A 133 -6.66 13.03 10.32
C ARG A 133 -6.11 14.38 9.86
N THR A 134 -4.82 14.43 9.59
CA THR A 134 -4.14 15.64 9.09
C THR A 134 -4.74 16.11 7.77
N LEU A 135 -4.91 15.18 6.81
CA LEU A 135 -5.46 15.53 5.51
C LEU A 135 -6.91 16.00 5.59
N ARG A 136 -7.75 15.33 6.37
CA ARG A 136 -9.15 15.74 6.54
C ARG A 136 -9.30 17.11 7.20
N ALA A 137 -8.41 17.45 8.15
CA ALA A 137 -8.43 18.75 8.82
C ALA A 137 -7.89 19.90 7.96
N SER A 138 -7.23 19.60 6.82
CA SER A 138 -6.57 20.60 5.98
C SER A 138 -7.53 21.46 5.14
N GLY A 139 -8.75 20.99 4.88
CA GLY A 139 -9.66 21.64 3.95
C GLY A 139 -9.34 21.41 2.47
N LEU A 140 -8.27 20.67 2.13
CA LEU A 140 -7.97 20.25 0.75
C LEU A 140 -9.07 19.29 0.25
N GLU A 141 -9.40 19.39 -1.02
CA GLU A 141 -10.21 18.39 -1.68
C GLU A 141 -9.45 17.06 -1.72
N HIS A 142 -9.91 16.06 -0.99
CA HIS A 142 -9.16 14.83 -0.80
C HIS A 142 -9.93 13.58 -1.17
N VAL A 143 -9.17 12.53 -1.53
CA VAL A 143 -9.66 11.15 -1.65
C VAL A 143 -8.72 10.24 -0.84
N ILE A 144 -9.28 9.39 0.00
CA ILE A 144 -8.51 8.46 0.82
C ILE A 144 -8.87 7.04 0.41
N PHE A 145 -7.87 6.25 0.02
CA PHE A 145 -8.04 4.82 -0.21
C PHE A 145 -7.45 4.00 0.94
N ARG A 146 -8.23 3.05 1.43
CA ARG A 146 -7.82 2.04 2.42
C ARG A 146 -7.76 0.66 1.77
N PRO A 147 -6.69 0.34 1.06
CA PRO A 147 -6.58 -0.97 0.43
C PRO A 147 -6.40 -2.08 1.47
N SER A 148 -6.94 -3.24 1.15
CA SER A 148 -6.63 -4.53 1.76
C SER A 148 -5.21 -4.97 1.38
N PHE A 149 -4.89 -6.27 1.45
CA PHE A 149 -3.61 -6.79 0.97
C PHE A 149 -3.43 -6.53 -0.52
N ILE A 150 -2.46 -5.69 -0.86
CA ILE A 150 -2.13 -5.42 -2.27
C ILE A 150 -1.22 -6.53 -2.78
N PHE A 151 -1.69 -7.27 -3.78
CA PHE A 151 -0.94 -8.32 -4.46
C PHE A 151 -0.35 -7.80 -5.77
N GLY A 152 0.83 -8.30 -6.12
CA GLY A 152 1.48 -8.03 -7.39
C GLY A 152 2.61 -9.02 -7.65
N ARG A 153 3.04 -9.08 -8.90
CA ARG A 153 4.06 -10.03 -9.35
C ARG A 153 5.41 -9.81 -8.65
N ASP A 154 5.84 -8.54 -8.56
CA ASP A 154 7.22 -8.18 -8.18
C ASP A 154 7.27 -7.39 -6.86
N GLY A 155 6.18 -7.35 -6.10
CA GLY A 155 6.12 -6.61 -4.84
C GLY A 155 4.96 -6.98 -3.93
N GLY A 156 4.85 -6.27 -2.81
CA GLY A 156 3.92 -6.65 -1.75
C GLY A 156 4.37 -7.91 -1.01
N ILE A 157 3.41 -8.67 -0.50
CA ILE A 157 3.70 -9.89 0.26
C ILE A 157 3.65 -11.17 -0.60
N LEU A 158 3.00 -11.11 -1.76
CA LEU A 158 2.77 -12.29 -2.62
C LEU A 158 4.09 -12.96 -3.11
N PRO A 159 5.15 -12.24 -3.50
CA PRO A 159 6.43 -12.87 -3.81
C PRO A 159 7.02 -13.71 -2.65
N THR A 160 6.84 -13.26 -1.41
CA THR A 160 7.25 -14.00 -0.22
C THR A 160 6.47 -15.31 -0.08
N PHE A 161 5.16 -15.27 -0.26
CA PHE A 161 4.31 -16.46 -0.22
C PHE A 161 4.65 -17.45 -1.36
N ARG A 162 4.89 -16.95 -2.56
CA ARG A 162 5.33 -17.77 -3.71
C ARG A 162 6.67 -18.45 -3.42
N ARG A 163 7.65 -17.71 -2.91
CA ARG A 163 8.95 -18.26 -2.54
C ARG A 163 8.79 -19.33 -1.45
N LEU A 164 8.01 -19.04 -0.41
CA LEU A 164 7.75 -19.98 0.67
C LEU A 164 7.09 -21.26 0.16
N ALA A 165 6.08 -21.15 -0.69
CA ALA A 165 5.43 -22.29 -1.32
C ALA A 165 6.40 -23.16 -2.15
N ARG A 166 7.39 -22.53 -2.83
CA ARG A 166 8.37 -23.24 -3.68
C ARG A 166 9.50 -23.90 -2.89
N VAL A 167 9.97 -23.30 -1.80
CA VAL A 167 11.19 -23.78 -1.12
C VAL A 167 10.91 -24.56 0.17
N ALA A 168 9.86 -24.22 0.91
CA ALA A 168 9.56 -24.90 2.17
C ALA A 168 9.03 -26.33 1.94
N PRO A 169 9.43 -27.32 2.74
CA PRO A 169 8.95 -28.70 2.60
C PRO A 169 7.44 -28.83 2.89
N VAL A 170 6.89 -27.93 3.69
CA VAL A 170 5.47 -27.82 4.02
C VAL A 170 5.02 -26.37 3.86
N THR A 171 3.74 -26.16 3.60
CA THR A 171 3.15 -24.82 3.56
C THR A 171 2.67 -24.43 4.96
N PRO A 172 3.30 -23.47 5.65
CA PRO A 172 2.87 -23.06 6.98
C PRO A 172 1.66 -22.13 6.88
N VAL A 173 0.62 -22.45 7.64
CA VAL A 173 -0.54 -21.56 7.86
C VAL A 173 -0.53 -21.13 9.32
N ILE A 174 -0.58 -19.82 9.54
CA ILE A 174 -0.54 -19.25 10.89
C ILE A 174 -1.89 -19.44 11.57
N GLY A 175 -1.91 -20.00 12.77
CA GLY A 175 -3.12 -20.27 13.54
C GLY A 175 -4.06 -21.26 12.85
N SER A 176 -5.35 -21.01 12.86
CA SER A 176 -6.37 -21.87 12.25
C SER A 176 -6.48 -21.72 10.72
N GLY A 177 -5.96 -20.62 10.19
CA GLY A 177 -6.11 -20.27 8.78
C GLY A 177 -7.54 -19.94 8.35
N ARG A 178 -8.45 -19.70 9.30
CA ARG A 178 -9.88 -19.41 9.02
C ARG A 178 -10.15 -17.92 8.83
N GLN A 179 -9.27 -17.03 9.28
CA GLN A 179 -9.40 -15.59 9.01
C GLN A 179 -9.42 -15.34 7.52
N ARG A 180 -10.30 -14.44 7.10
CA ARG A 180 -10.49 -14.11 5.70
C ARG A 180 -9.65 -12.91 5.29
N ILE A 181 -9.19 -12.95 4.05
CA ILE A 181 -8.50 -11.87 3.36
C ILE A 181 -9.20 -11.59 2.04
N GLN A 182 -9.08 -10.37 1.54
CA GLN A 182 -9.67 -9.94 0.28
C GLN A 182 -8.61 -9.19 -0.55
N PRO A 183 -7.63 -9.92 -1.14
CA PRO A 183 -6.50 -9.29 -1.82
C PRO A 183 -6.94 -8.51 -3.05
N VAL A 184 -6.36 -7.31 -3.24
CA VAL A 184 -6.55 -6.48 -4.42
C VAL A 184 -5.30 -6.47 -5.29
N TRP A 185 -5.49 -6.47 -6.62
CA TRP A 185 -4.36 -6.41 -7.54
C TRP A 185 -3.77 -5.00 -7.63
N VAL A 186 -2.44 -4.90 -7.71
CA VAL A 186 -1.74 -3.61 -7.68
C VAL A 186 -2.10 -2.70 -8.86
N ASP A 187 -2.39 -3.26 -10.03
CA ASP A 187 -2.79 -2.47 -11.19
C ASP A 187 -4.21 -1.92 -11.03
N ASP A 188 -5.13 -2.66 -10.36
CA ASP A 188 -6.46 -2.16 -10.00
C ASP A 188 -6.32 -0.97 -9.04
N VAL A 189 -5.52 -1.11 -7.97
CA VAL A 189 -5.24 0.01 -7.05
C VAL A 189 -4.75 1.23 -7.83
N ALA A 190 -3.80 1.04 -8.74
CA ALA A 190 -3.26 2.13 -9.54
C ALA A 190 -4.32 2.82 -10.43
N ALA A 191 -5.22 2.04 -11.03
CA ALA A 191 -6.31 2.57 -11.85
C ALA A 191 -7.26 3.44 -11.02
N TYR A 192 -7.68 2.98 -9.81
CA TYR A 192 -8.52 3.77 -8.91
C TYR A 192 -7.85 5.08 -8.48
N PHE A 193 -6.55 5.05 -8.20
CA PHE A 193 -5.78 6.26 -7.87
C PHE A 193 -5.74 7.24 -9.05
N ALA A 194 -5.47 6.76 -10.25
CA ALA A 194 -5.40 7.63 -11.43
C ALA A 194 -6.77 8.24 -11.79
N ASP A 195 -7.85 7.45 -11.71
CA ASP A 195 -9.20 7.91 -12.00
C ASP A 195 -9.72 8.92 -10.97
N SER A 196 -9.25 8.82 -9.71
CA SER A 196 -9.68 9.72 -8.63
C SER A 196 -9.18 11.17 -8.77
N ILE A 197 -8.25 11.46 -9.68
CA ILE A 197 -7.74 12.82 -9.91
C ILE A 197 -8.87 13.77 -10.31
N ASP A 198 -9.74 13.37 -11.23
CA ASP A 198 -10.81 14.22 -11.79
C ASP A 198 -12.22 13.71 -11.47
N LYS A 199 -12.36 12.79 -10.53
CA LYS A 199 -13.67 12.24 -10.13
C LYS A 199 -14.30 13.13 -9.07
N PRO A 200 -15.28 14.01 -9.41
CA PRO A 200 -15.88 14.91 -8.43
C PRO A 200 -16.62 14.14 -7.32
N GLU A 201 -17.23 13.00 -7.68
CA GLU A 201 -17.99 12.16 -6.75
C GLU A 201 -17.13 11.50 -5.69
N ALA A 202 -15.80 11.47 -5.89
CA ALA A 202 -14.86 10.92 -4.91
C ALA A 202 -14.36 11.96 -3.90
N ALA A 203 -14.64 13.25 -4.12
CA ALA A 203 -14.16 14.32 -3.26
C ALA A 203 -14.66 14.20 -1.80
N GLY A 204 -13.75 14.35 -0.84
CA GLY A 204 -14.02 14.26 0.58
C GLY A 204 -14.30 12.86 1.10
N ARG A 205 -14.18 11.83 0.25
CA ARG A 205 -14.57 10.45 0.60
C ARG A 205 -13.38 9.55 0.94
N VAL A 206 -13.71 8.49 1.66
CA VAL A 206 -12.81 7.38 1.99
C VAL A 206 -13.37 6.13 1.36
N PHE A 207 -12.54 5.44 0.59
CA PHE A 207 -12.89 4.18 -0.06
C PHE A 207 -12.04 3.05 0.49
N GLU A 208 -12.69 2.02 0.98
CA GLU A 208 -12.03 0.74 1.22
C GLU A 208 -11.91 0.00 -0.12
N LEU A 209 -10.78 -0.65 -0.37
CA LEU A 209 -10.50 -1.28 -1.65
C LEU A 209 -9.92 -2.68 -1.46
N GLY A 210 -10.68 -3.70 -1.79
CA GLY A 210 -10.30 -5.10 -1.85
C GLY A 210 -10.56 -5.68 -3.23
N GLY A 211 -10.10 -6.89 -3.48
CA GLY A 211 -10.47 -7.62 -4.70
C GLY A 211 -11.91 -8.14 -4.64
N PRO A 212 -12.39 -8.82 -5.69
CA PRO A 212 -13.74 -9.35 -5.71
C PRO A 212 -13.90 -10.61 -4.84
N ASP A 213 -12.80 -11.29 -4.47
CA ASP A 213 -12.81 -12.55 -3.74
C ASP A 213 -12.37 -12.37 -2.28
N ALA A 214 -13.26 -12.69 -1.33
CA ALA A 214 -12.92 -12.87 0.06
C ALA A 214 -12.69 -14.37 0.35
N VAL A 215 -11.47 -14.73 0.75
CA VAL A 215 -11.06 -16.13 0.96
C VAL A 215 -10.38 -16.30 2.32
N THR A 216 -10.45 -17.48 2.91
CA THR A 216 -9.66 -17.82 4.10
C THR A 216 -8.17 -17.99 3.74
N TRP A 217 -7.28 -17.89 4.74
CA TRP A 217 -5.86 -18.21 4.52
C TRP A 217 -5.67 -19.67 4.02
N ASN A 218 -6.51 -20.60 4.45
CA ASN A 218 -6.47 -21.98 3.96
C ASN A 218 -6.78 -22.06 2.46
N GLU A 219 -7.86 -21.40 2.02
CA GLU A 219 -8.24 -21.33 0.60
C GLU A 219 -7.20 -20.57 -0.23
N PHE A 220 -6.69 -19.47 0.28
CA PHE A 220 -5.61 -18.74 -0.40
C PHE A 220 -4.40 -19.64 -0.67
N TRP A 221 -3.91 -20.35 0.34
CA TRP A 221 -2.76 -21.24 0.17
C TRP A 221 -3.07 -22.41 -0.78
N GLN A 222 -4.30 -22.94 -0.75
CA GLN A 222 -4.74 -23.97 -1.69
C GLN A 222 -4.70 -23.44 -3.13
N ARG A 223 -5.30 -22.27 -3.39
CA ARG A 223 -5.32 -21.62 -4.72
C ARG A 223 -3.90 -21.25 -5.18
N LEU A 224 -3.07 -20.68 -4.32
CA LEU A 224 -1.67 -20.35 -4.65
C LEU A 224 -0.87 -21.60 -5.02
N LYS A 225 -0.97 -22.66 -4.25
CA LYS A 225 -0.30 -23.94 -4.59
C LYS A 225 -0.82 -24.50 -5.92
N GLY A 226 -2.11 -24.43 -6.17
CA GLY A 226 -2.72 -24.83 -7.45
C GLY A 226 -2.15 -24.06 -8.63
N ALA A 227 -2.09 -22.73 -8.53
CA ALA A 227 -1.53 -21.84 -9.56
C ALA A 227 -0.04 -22.11 -9.83
N LEU A 228 0.72 -22.55 -8.81
CA LEU A 228 2.14 -22.88 -8.93
C LEU A 228 2.42 -24.34 -9.28
N GLY A 229 1.41 -25.20 -9.41
CA GLY A 229 1.58 -26.64 -9.65
C GLY A 229 2.22 -27.40 -8.46
N ILE A 230 2.11 -26.91 -7.24
CA ILE A 230 2.79 -27.43 -6.04
C ILE A 230 1.84 -28.32 -5.24
N ARG A 231 2.29 -29.55 -4.92
CA ARG A 231 1.55 -30.54 -4.13
C ARG A 231 2.21 -30.80 -2.76
N ARG A 232 2.40 -29.73 -1.97
CA ARG A 232 2.98 -29.86 -0.62
C ARG A 232 1.89 -29.85 0.45
N PRO A 233 2.07 -30.59 1.57
CA PRO A 233 1.13 -30.58 2.67
C PRO A 233 1.10 -29.20 3.34
N THR A 234 -0.07 -28.86 3.89
CA THR A 234 -0.28 -27.66 4.68
C THR A 234 -0.18 -28.02 6.16
N VAL A 235 0.56 -27.24 6.94
CA VAL A 235 0.74 -27.40 8.38
C VAL A 235 0.33 -26.13 9.10
N HIS A 236 -0.58 -26.26 10.07
CA HIS A 236 -0.99 -25.14 10.91
C HIS A 236 0.04 -24.92 12.01
N VAL A 237 0.60 -23.71 12.06
CA VAL A 237 1.61 -23.32 13.03
C VAL A 237 0.96 -22.45 14.10
N PRO A 238 1.07 -22.82 15.40
CA PRO A 238 0.53 -22.00 16.47
C PRO A 238 1.11 -20.59 16.45
N VAL A 239 0.26 -19.59 16.65
CA VAL A 239 0.66 -18.17 16.61
C VAL A 239 1.75 -17.86 17.61
N GLY A 240 1.69 -18.44 18.83
CA GLY A 240 2.72 -18.27 19.86
C GLY A 240 4.13 -18.66 19.38
N LEU A 241 4.26 -19.73 18.59
CA LEU A 241 5.54 -20.15 18.01
C LEU A 241 6.03 -19.15 16.96
N MET A 242 5.12 -18.61 16.15
CA MET A 242 5.47 -17.58 15.16
C MET A 242 5.89 -16.26 15.82
N ARG A 243 5.24 -15.88 16.95
CA ARG A 243 5.64 -14.71 17.74
C ARG A 243 7.03 -14.88 18.37
N ALA A 244 7.34 -16.08 18.91
CA ALA A 244 8.67 -16.38 19.43
C ALA A 244 9.74 -16.31 18.33
N ASN A 245 9.44 -16.84 17.13
CA ASN A 245 10.33 -16.73 15.99
C ASN A 245 10.54 -15.25 15.56
N ALA A 246 9.48 -14.46 15.49
CA ALA A 246 9.57 -13.03 15.14
C ALA A 246 10.44 -12.25 16.13
N LEU A 247 10.37 -12.54 17.45
CA LEU A 247 11.23 -11.93 18.46
C LEU A 247 12.73 -12.16 18.20
N VAL A 248 13.08 -13.33 17.69
CA VAL A 248 14.48 -13.67 17.38
C VAL A 248 14.89 -13.02 16.05
N THR A 249 14.06 -13.14 15.01
CA THR A 249 14.39 -12.65 13.67
C THR A 249 14.44 -11.13 13.59
N GLU A 250 13.60 -10.40 14.35
CA GLU A 250 13.62 -8.93 14.41
C GLU A 250 14.95 -8.34 14.97
N ARG A 251 15.78 -9.16 15.64
CA ARG A 251 17.12 -8.75 16.10
C ARG A 251 18.21 -8.94 15.05
N LEU A 252 17.91 -9.65 13.98
CA LEU A 252 18.85 -9.87 12.90
C LEU A 252 18.78 -8.72 11.88
N PRO A 253 19.91 -8.29 11.30
CA PRO A 253 19.88 -7.30 10.24
C PRO A 253 19.25 -7.89 8.97
N GLY A 254 18.36 -7.14 8.34
CA GLY A 254 17.72 -7.52 7.08
C GLY A 254 16.23 -7.22 7.02
N ASN A 255 15.66 -7.42 5.84
CA ASN A 255 14.22 -7.24 5.63
C ASN A 255 13.47 -8.50 6.12
N ILE A 256 12.84 -8.42 7.29
CA ILE A 256 12.15 -9.54 7.92
C ILE A 256 10.74 -9.63 7.38
N PRO A 257 10.37 -10.71 6.69
CA PRO A 257 9.06 -10.83 6.07
C PRO A 257 7.90 -10.99 7.06
N LEU A 258 8.19 -11.45 8.28
CA LEU A 258 7.19 -11.70 9.33
C LEU A 258 7.61 -11.02 10.62
N THR A 259 6.98 -9.88 10.92
CA THR A 259 7.18 -9.12 12.17
C THR A 259 6.06 -9.39 13.17
N ARG A 260 6.28 -9.05 14.44
CA ARG A 260 5.24 -9.11 15.48
C ARG A 260 4.06 -8.21 15.13
N ASP A 261 4.31 -7.04 14.57
CA ASP A 261 3.25 -6.13 14.13
C ASP A 261 2.39 -6.77 13.03
N LEU A 262 3.02 -7.41 12.03
CA LEU A 262 2.28 -8.12 10.99
C LEU A 262 1.46 -9.28 11.58
N LEU A 263 2.03 -10.05 12.54
CA LEU A 263 1.28 -11.10 13.24
C LEU A 263 0.07 -10.53 13.98
N THR A 264 0.24 -9.40 14.69
CA THR A 264 -0.85 -8.72 15.39
C THR A 264 -1.94 -8.28 14.42
N MET A 265 -1.56 -7.72 13.26
CA MET A 265 -2.51 -7.35 12.20
C MET A 265 -3.28 -8.56 11.65
N LEU A 266 -2.59 -9.70 11.46
CA LEU A 266 -3.20 -10.93 10.96
C LEU A 266 -4.14 -11.58 11.98
N GLU A 267 -3.91 -11.41 13.28
CA GLU A 267 -4.75 -11.97 14.34
C GLU A 267 -5.98 -11.13 14.66
N HIS A 268 -5.98 -9.85 14.28
CA HIS A 268 -7.05 -8.92 14.69
C HIS A 268 -8.39 -9.16 13.97
N GLY A 269 -8.54 -10.21 13.21
CA GLY A 269 -9.78 -10.58 12.57
C GLY A 269 -9.70 -10.65 11.04
N ASP A 270 -10.86 -10.59 10.41
CA ASP A 270 -10.97 -10.65 8.96
C ASP A 270 -10.49 -9.34 8.31
N ASN A 271 -9.75 -9.46 7.23
CA ASN A 271 -9.36 -8.33 6.37
C ASN A 271 -10.26 -8.34 5.13
N VAL A 272 -11.55 -8.08 5.33
CA VAL A 272 -12.61 -8.13 4.32
C VAL A 272 -13.44 -6.86 4.40
N ILE A 273 -13.86 -6.36 3.26
CA ILE A 273 -14.61 -5.12 3.09
C ILE A 273 -15.74 -5.29 2.08
N SER A 274 -16.64 -4.30 2.00
CA SER A 274 -17.49 -4.12 0.83
C SER A 274 -16.80 -3.19 -0.17
N ASN A 275 -16.67 -3.64 -1.43
CA ASN A 275 -16.18 -2.81 -2.53
C ASN A 275 -17.27 -1.95 -3.18
N ASP A 276 -18.54 -2.11 -2.78
CA ASP A 276 -19.69 -1.53 -3.48
C ASP A 276 -19.53 -0.04 -3.71
N ASP A 277 -19.11 0.69 -2.68
CA ASP A 277 -18.93 2.13 -2.75
C ASP A 277 -17.84 2.54 -3.77
N ALA A 278 -16.69 1.86 -3.77
CA ALA A 278 -15.62 2.12 -4.72
C ALA A 278 -16.04 1.72 -6.15
N VAL A 279 -16.60 0.52 -6.33
CA VAL A 279 -17.04 0.02 -7.65
C VAL A 279 -18.12 0.91 -8.24
N GLN A 280 -19.14 1.31 -7.46
CA GLN A 280 -20.20 2.20 -7.93
C GLN A 280 -19.69 3.59 -8.31
N THR A 281 -18.77 4.14 -7.52
CA THR A 281 -18.22 5.47 -7.78
C THR A 281 -17.30 5.48 -9.01
N PHE A 282 -16.44 4.49 -9.17
CA PHE A 282 -15.42 4.51 -10.21
C PHE A 282 -15.80 3.70 -11.46
N GLY A 283 -16.65 2.70 -11.34
CA GLY A 283 -17.02 1.83 -12.46
C GLY A 283 -15.87 0.95 -12.99
N LEU A 284 -14.80 0.81 -12.22
CA LEU A 284 -13.62 0.06 -12.62
C LEU A 284 -13.70 -1.41 -12.20
N PRO A 285 -13.31 -2.35 -13.07
CA PRO A 285 -13.28 -3.77 -12.72
C PRO A 285 -12.18 -4.08 -11.72
N LEU A 286 -12.35 -5.19 -11.00
CA LEU A 286 -11.35 -5.73 -10.09
C LEU A 286 -10.93 -7.13 -10.56
N VAL A 287 -9.63 -7.39 -10.57
CA VAL A 287 -9.07 -8.68 -11.02
C VAL A 287 -9.35 -9.76 -9.99
N PRO A 288 -10.00 -10.89 -10.36
CA PRO A 288 -10.26 -12.01 -9.47
C PRO A 288 -8.97 -12.68 -8.95
N LEU A 289 -9.03 -13.27 -7.74
CA LEU A 289 -7.86 -13.84 -7.06
C LEU A 289 -7.12 -14.88 -7.92
N ASP A 290 -7.86 -15.79 -8.58
CA ASP A 290 -7.22 -16.81 -9.41
C ASP A 290 -6.45 -16.20 -10.60
N GLU A 291 -6.95 -15.09 -11.15
CA GLU A 291 -6.22 -14.32 -12.16
C GLU A 291 -4.98 -13.62 -11.58
N GLN A 292 -5.12 -12.97 -10.42
CA GLN A 292 -3.98 -12.37 -9.70
C GLN A 292 -2.87 -13.39 -9.49
N LEU A 293 -3.22 -14.61 -9.06
CA LEU A 293 -2.27 -15.68 -8.83
C LEU A 293 -1.62 -16.18 -10.13
N ARG A 294 -2.37 -16.25 -11.24
CA ARG A 294 -1.81 -16.57 -12.57
C ARG A 294 -0.87 -15.50 -13.09
N LEU A 295 -1.25 -14.23 -12.98
CA LEU A 295 -0.41 -13.09 -13.38
C LEU A 295 0.89 -13.02 -12.58
N ALA A 296 0.87 -13.52 -11.34
CA ALA A 296 2.02 -13.56 -10.45
C ALA A 296 2.86 -14.83 -10.59
N ALA A 297 2.36 -15.94 -11.11
CA ALA A 297 3.08 -17.20 -11.25
C ALA A 297 4.26 -17.11 -12.22
#